data_0fc4870604959c372f27b16b0a6c84b3
#
_entry.id   0fc4870604959c372f27b16b0a6c84b3
#
_cell.length_a   1.000
_cell.length_b   1.000
_cell.length_c   1.000
_cell.angle_alpha   90.00
_cell.angle_beta   90.00
_cell.angle_gamma   90.00
#
_symmetry.space_group_name_H-M   'P 1'
#
loop_
_entity.id
_entity.type
_entity.pdbx_description
1 polymer ?
#
loop_
_entity_poly.entity_id
_entity_poly.type
_entity_poly.pdbx_seq_one_letter_code
_entity_poly.pdbx_strand_id
1 'polypeptide(L)' 'MTVYSLTETTGNAGCYGVFSSEEKATAAAMEFIKSWEYENAEETIFDGFHKCIYYGEPDAYGNCGCFEIWKHELDAT' A
#
# COMPACT_ATOMS: atom_id res chain seq x y z
N MET A 1 10.15 16.10 -8.89
CA MET A 1 9.19 15.05 -9.30
C MET A 1 8.68 14.31 -8.07
N THR A 2 7.40 14.13 -7.99
CA THR A 2 6.77 13.39 -6.88
C THR A 2 6.42 11.99 -7.33
N VAL A 3 6.81 11.00 -6.53
CA VAL A 3 6.44 9.60 -6.77
C VAL A 3 5.91 8.99 -5.48
N TYR A 4 5.22 7.87 -5.63
CA TYR A 4 4.58 7.16 -4.52
C TYR A 4 5.01 5.71 -4.58
N SER A 5 5.70 5.24 -3.54
CA SER A 5 6.10 3.84 -3.47
C SER A 5 5.01 3.01 -2.82
N LEU A 6 4.83 1.79 -3.32
CA LEU A 6 3.90 0.82 -2.75
C LEU A 6 4.71 -0.34 -2.20
N THR A 7 4.63 -0.53 -0.89
CA THR A 7 5.33 -1.61 -0.21
C THR A 7 4.36 -2.40 0.65
N GLU A 8 4.60 -3.69 0.79
CA GLU A 8 3.87 -4.52 1.73
C GLU A 8 4.82 -4.87 2.87
N THR A 9 4.36 -4.75 4.10
CA THR A 9 5.21 -4.81 5.29
C THR A 9 4.98 -6.05 6.15
N THR A 10 4.13 -6.96 5.71
CA THR A 10 3.79 -8.16 6.46
C THR A 10 4.22 -9.44 5.72
N GLY A 11 3.36 -10.45 5.66
CA GLY A 11 3.72 -11.76 5.12
C GLY A 11 4.19 -11.79 3.67
N ASN A 12 3.76 -10.83 2.84
CA ASN A 12 4.15 -10.71 1.44
C ASN A 12 5.09 -9.51 1.24
N ALA A 13 5.95 -9.26 2.21
CA ALA A 13 6.80 -8.08 2.25
C ALA A 13 7.61 -7.87 0.98
N GLY A 14 7.69 -6.61 0.54
CA GLY A 14 8.43 -6.24 -0.65
C GLY A 14 7.96 -4.92 -1.23
N CYS A 15 8.66 -4.46 -2.26
CA CYS A 15 8.27 -3.28 -3.01
C CYS A 15 7.47 -3.72 -4.24
N TYR A 16 6.28 -3.19 -4.38
CA TYR A 16 5.35 -3.56 -5.45
C TYR A 16 5.22 -2.52 -6.55
N GLY A 17 5.99 -1.46 -6.46
CA GLY A 17 6.04 -0.49 -7.54
C GLY A 17 6.20 0.93 -7.07
N VAL A 18 6.41 1.82 -8.05
CA VAL A 18 6.49 3.25 -7.86
C VAL A 18 5.52 3.89 -8.85
N PHE A 19 4.71 4.82 -8.37
CA PHE A 19 3.61 5.38 -9.15
C PHE A 19 3.66 6.90 -9.15
N SER A 20 3.02 7.51 -10.13
CA SER A 20 3.03 8.96 -10.27
C SER A 20 1.93 9.66 -9.45
N SER A 21 1.03 8.89 -8.85
CA SER A 21 -0.02 9.46 -7.99
C SER A 21 -0.39 8.48 -6.88
N GLU A 22 -0.94 9.01 -5.79
CA GLU A 22 -1.45 8.20 -4.68
C GLU A 22 -2.59 7.30 -5.16
N GLU A 23 -3.45 7.82 -6.01
CA GLU A 23 -4.58 7.07 -6.54
C GLU A 23 -4.13 5.85 -7.34
N LYS A 24 -3.08 6.00 -8.15
CA LYS A 24 -2.53 4.88 -8.92
C LYS A 24 -1.91 3.82 -8.01
N ALA A 25 -1.20 4.25 -6.98
CA ALA A 25 -0.61 3.33 -6.01
C ALA A 25 -1.71 2.57 -5.26
N THR A 26 -2.76 3.26 -4.84
CA THR A 26 -3.91 2.65 -4.17
C THR A 26 -4.59 1.63 -5.08
N ALA A 27 -4.83 1.98 -6.34
CA ALA A 27 -5.46 1.08 -7.30
C ALA A 27 -4.61 -0.19 -7.49
N ALA A 28 -3.29 -0.05 -7.56
CA ALA A 28 -2.39 -1.19 -7.69
C ALA A 28 -2.47 -2.08 -6.45
N ALA A 29 -2.47 -1.50 -5.25
CA ALA A 29 -2.60 -2.26 -4.01
C ALA A 29 -3.91 -3.05 -3.97
N MET A 30 -5.02 -2.43 -4.36
CA MET A 30 -6.32 -3.10 -4.38
C MET A 30 -6.34 -4.25 -5.39
N GLU A 31 -5.66 -4.10 -6.54
CA GLU A 31 -5.54 -5.17 -7.52
C GLU A 31 -4.75 -6.36 -6.96
N PHE A 32 -3.66 -6.11 -6.24
CA PHE A 32 -2.91 -7.20 -5.59
C PHE A 32 -3.76 -7.91 -4.55
N ILE A 33 -4.45 -7.16 -3.69
CA ILE A 33 -5.32 -7.72 -2.65
C ILE A 33 -6.38 -8.60 -3.30
N LYS A 34 -7.00 -8.14 -4.36
CA LYS A 34 -8.00 -8.89 -5.09
C LYS A 34 -7.43 -10.15 -5.74
N SER A 35 -6.23 -10.06 -6.32
CA SER A 35 -5.59 -11.19 -6.97
C SER A 35 -5.20 -12.27 -5.95
N TRP A 36 -4.99 -11.91 -4.70
CA TRP A 36 -4.71 -12.83 -3.61
C TRP A 36 -5.99 -13.34 -2.93
N GLU A 37 -7.15 -13.02 -3.50
CA GLU A 37 -8.46 -13.49 -3.06
C GLU A 37 -8.88 -13.02 -1.67
N TYR A 38 -8.36 -11.89 -1.23
CA TYR A 38 -8.83 -11.26 0.00
C TYR A 38 -10.04 -10.37 -0.30
N GLU A 39 -11.08 -10.49 0.52
CA GLU A 39 -12.31 -9.72 0.34
C GLU A 39 -12.34 -8.46 1.19
N ASN A 40 -11.56 -8.45 2.28
CA ASN A 40 -11.55 -7.34 3.22
C ASN A 40 -10.33 -6.45 2.98
N ALA A 41 -10.58 -5.20 2.63
CA ALA A 41 -9.53 -4.19 2.50
C ALA A 41 -10.05 -2.91 3.13
N GLU A 42 -9.25 -2.31 4.00
CA GLU A 42 -9.60 -1.07 4.68
C GLU A 42 -8.49 -0.05 4.45
N GLU A 43 -8.85 1.07 3.82
CA GLU A 43 -7.92 2.15 3.55
C GLU A 43 -7.94 3.15 4.70
N THR A 44 -6.74 3.61 5.09
CA THR A 44 -6.64 4.78 5.96
C THR A 44 -6.48 6.03 5.12
N ILE A 45 -6.71 7.19 5.72
CA ILE A 45 -6.60 8.46 5.02
C ILE A 45 -5.13 8.77 4.72
N PHE A 46 -4.86 9.24 3.50
CA PHE A 46 -3.54 9.71 3.13
C PHE A 46 -3.30 11.08 3.77
N ASP A 47 -2.26 11.16 4.59
CA ASP A 47 -1.96 12.37 5.38
C ASP A 47 -1.00 13.35 4.69
N GLY A 48 -0.77 13.15 3.39
CA GLY A 48 0.17 13.93 2.61
C GLY A 48 1.53 13.28 2.41
N PHE A 49 1.83 12.24 3.20
CA PHE A 49 3.09 11.49 3.12
C PHE A 49 2.90 9.99 3.08
N HIS A 50 1.88 9.49 3.77
CA HIS A 50 1.77 8.05 4.06
C HIS A 50 0.31 7.62 4.13
N LYS A 51 0.05 6.44 3.58
CA LYS A 51 -1.27 5.80 3.64
C LYS A 51 -1.06 4.31 3.92
N CYS A 52 -1.91 3.74 4.76
CA CYS A 52 -1.92 2.30 5.01
C CYS A 52 -3.20 1.70 4.42
N ILE A 53 -3.07 0.48 3.88
CA ILE A 53 -4.21 -0.31 3.41
C ILE A 53 -4.11 -1.66 4.08
N TYR A 54 -5.01 -1.94 5.00
CA TYR A 54 -5.06 -3.20 5.72
C TYR A 54 -5.97 -4.16 4.98
N TYR A 55 -5.58 -5.44 4.91
CA TYR A 55 -6.37 -6.44 4.19
C TYR A 55 -6.28 -7.79 4.89
N GLY A 56 -7.29 -8.64 4.61
CA GLY A 56 -7.35 -9.99 5.14
C GLY A 56 -7.85 -10.06 6.58
N GLU A 57 -7.90 -11.26 7.11
CA GLU A 57 -8.33 -11.50 8.48
C GLU A 57 -7.15 -11.40 9.44
N PRO A 58 -7.33 -10.81 10.63
CA PRO A 58 -6.28 -10.81 11.63
C PRO A 58 -5.89 -12.22 12.04
N ASP A 59 -4.60 -12.46 12.27
CA ASP A 59 -4.15 -13.74 12.81
C ASP A 59 -4.40 -13.81 14.31
N ALA A 60 -3.87 -14.86 14.96
CA ALA A 60 -4.05 -15.07 16.41
C ALA A 60 -3.47 -13.94 17.26
N TYR A 61 -2.60 -13.12 16.70
CA TYR A 61 -1.96 -11.99 17.38
C TYR A 61 -2.58 -10.66 16.98
N GLY A 62 -3.63 -10.65 16.16
CA GLY A 62 -4.29 -9.45 15.70
C GLY A 62 -3.63 -8.79 14.50
N ASN A 63 -2.67 -9.45 13.85
CA ASN A 63 -1.97 -8.91 12.69
C ASN A 63 -2.67 -9.30 11.39
N CYS A 64 -2.89 -8.33 10.52
CA CYS A 64 -3.39 -8.57 9.17
C CYS A 64 -2.37 -8.07 8.16
N GLY A 65 -2.64 -8.30 6.85
CA GLY A 65 -1.78 -7.78 5.80
C GLY A 65 -1.83 -6.25 5.76
N CYS A 66 -0.74 -5.62 5.36
CA CYS A 66 -0.67 -4.17 5.29
C CYS A 66 0.19 -3.71 4.12
N PHE A 67 -0.42 -2.96 3.21
CA PHE A 67 0.30 -2.19 2.21
C PHE A 67 0.53 -0.78 2.72
N GLU A 68 1.69 -0.23 2.43
CA GLU A 68 1.99 1.16 2.74
C GLU A 68 2.33 1.91 1.46
N ILE A 69 1.77 3.11 1.33
CA ILE A 69 2.07 4.02 0.22
C ILE A 69 2.79 5.22 0.82
N TRP A 70 3.99 5.48 0.32
CA TRP A 70 4.81 6.58 0.79
C TRP A 70 5.08 7.56 -0.33
N LYS A 71 4.90 8.85 -0.03
CA LYS A 71 5.22 9.94 -0.95
C LYS A 71 6.71 10.25 -0.88
N HIS A 72 7.33 10.39 -2.03
CA HIS A 72 8.74 10.77 -2.15
C HIS A 72 8.87 11.93 -3.12
N GLU A 73 9.65 12.93 -2.71
CA GLU A 73 10.02 14.03 -3.58
C GLU A 73 11.40 13.71 -4.16
N LEU A 74 11.48 13.59 -5.49
CA LEU A 74 12.74 13.32 -6.17
C LEU A 74 13.33 14.64 -6.61
N ASP A 75 14.64 14.78 -6.34
CA ASP A 75 15.38 15.95 -6.76
C ASP A 75 15.49 15.98 -8.28
N ALA A 76 15.30 17.16 -8.88
CA ALA A 76 15.35 17.31 -10.32
C ALA A 76 16.78 17.48 -10.87
N THR A 77 17.75 17.55 -10.00
CA THR A 77 19.16 17.73 -10.38
C THR A 77 19.90 16.42 -10.54
#